data_0c098d61d01200d9118f63038a545492
#
_entry.id   0c098d61d01200d9118f63038a545492
#
_cell.length_a   1.000
_cell.length_b   1.000
_cell.length_c   1.000
_cell.angle_alpha   90.00
_cell.angle_beta   90.00
_cell.angle_gamma   90.00
#
_symmetry.space_group_name_H-M   'P 1'
#
loop_
_entity.id
_entity.type
_entity.pdbx_description
1 polymer ?
#
loop_
_entity_poly.entity_id
_entity_poly.type
_entity_poly.pdbx_seq_one_letter_code
_entity_poly.pdbx_strand_id
1 'polypeptide(L)'
;MKKLFLWALSALLTLPAAAQDFVPEASFYGENYWTPDTLGNHRAVVSMNTPATVAEAYIPWRRRDANPEQKGIIVINASTGKVVDNVLPVEINREYGRIRFDASTGTGNYYVYYLPYHTSGGPYPKVNYPKQPDRADAQWKAICSSTPGTKVTRAKLVRFESLGSFNSFYPMEIIATAKEKQALAEANSNKPFLLLPEDRKFPIRMFDDLSYRQVTQGATGEFFGEADLNEYYVLQLGLWAFKNPVNGVKVTFTDLKGKDGMIPVSAITCFNTEGTDWIGRPMHPEVNVGKGRVQPLWIGI
;
A
#
# COMPACT_ATOMS: atom_id res chain seq x y z
N MET A 1 44.15 -30.07 27.70
CA MET A 1 43.51 -29.33 26.58
C MET A 1 42.00 -29.39 26.78
N LYS A 2 41.41 -28.33 27.40
CA LYS A 2 39.96 -28.23 27.60
C LYS A 2 39.35 -27.47 26.47
N LYS A 3 38.52 -28.11 25.66
CA LYS A 3 37.74 -27.46 24.60
C LYS A 3 36.50 -26.79 25.18
N LEU A 4 36.43 -25.47 25.13
CA LEU A 4 35.29 -24.69 25.52
C LEU A 4 34.34 -24.65 24.31
N PHE A 5 33.17 -25.29 24.41
CA PHE A 5 32.07 -25.15 23.45
C PHE A 5 31.25 -23.93 23.83
N LEU A 6 31.34 -22.88 23.02
CA LEU A 6 30.47 -21.71 23.13
C LEU A 6 29.16 -22.03 22.36
N TRP A 7 28.06 -22.24 23.09
CA TRP A 7 26.73 -22.31 22.51
C TRP A 7 26.25 -20.89 22.29
N ALA A 8 26.22 -20.47 21.03
CA ALA A 8 25.51 -19.25 20.62
C ALA A 8 24.01 -19.57 20.66
N LEU A 9 23.35 -19.12 21.71
CA LEU A 9 21.89 -19.19 21.82
C LEU A 9 21.31 -18.11 20.87
N SER A 10 20.95 -18.52 19.64
CA SER A 10 20.15 -17.72 18.73
C SER A 10 18.76 -17.54 19.35
N ALA A 11 18.53 -16.46 20.04
CA ALA A 11 17.18 -16.05 20.40
C ALA A 11 16.43 -15.72 19.10
N LEU A 12 15.75 -16.72 18.52
CA LEU A 12 14.67 -16.47 17.58
C LEU A 12 13.63 -15.65 18.36
N LEU A 13 13.62 -14.36 18.14
CA LEU A 13 12.48 -13.51 18.47
C LEU A 13 11.33 -13.99 17.59
N THR A 14 10.55 -14.95 18.08
CA THR A 14 9.21 -15.20 17.59
C THR A 14 8.42 -13.95 17.90
N LEU A 15 8.33 -13.05 16.91
CA LEU A 15 7.30 -12.04 16.89
C LEU A 15 5.99 -12.79 17.12
N PRO A 16 5.13 -12.36 18.07
CA PRO A 16 3.81 -12.95 18.18
C PRO A 16 3.20 -12.87 16.79
N ALA A 17 2.59 -13.96 16.34
CA ALA A 17 1.78 -13.98 15.14
C ALA A 17 0.57 -13.04 15.34
N ALA A 18 0.84 -11.73 15.38
CA ALA A 18 -0.14 -10.73 15.07
C ALA A 18 -0.62 -11.12 13.69
N ALA A 19 -1.92 -11.36 13.55
CA ALA A 19 -2.58 -11.74 12.33
C ALA A 19 -1.82 -11.10 11.18
N GLN A 20 -1.20 -11.93 10.32
CA GLN A 20 -0.48 -11.44 9.15
C GLN A 20 -1.48 -10.57 8.42
N ASP A 21 -1.29 -9.25 8.50
CA ASP A 21 -2.20 -8.32 7.86
C ASP A 21 -2.25 -8.71 6.40
N PHE A 22 -3.42 -9.13 5.95
CA PHE A 22 -3.65 -9.56 4.58
C PHE A 22 -3.21 -8.44 3.63
N VAL A 23 -2.22 -8.71 2.79
CA VAL A 23 -1.82 -7.78 1.73
C VAL A 23 -2.66 -8.10 0.51
N PRO A 24 -3.32 -7.11 -0.09
CA PRO A 24 -4.13 -7.36 -1.27
C PRO A 24 -3.27 -7.89 -2.41
N GLU A 25 -3.51 -9.13 -2.82
CA GLU A 25 -3.03 -9.66 -4.08
C GLU A 25 -4.00 -9.24 -5.19
N ALA A 26 -3.44 -8.76 -6.29
CA ALA A 26 -4.24 -8.39 -7.44
C ALA A 26 -4.76 -9.64 -8.13
N SER A 27 -6.05 -9.87 -8.04
CA SER A 27 -6.75 -10.82 -8.89
C SER A 27 -7.43 -10.06 -10.02
N PHE A 28 -7.33 -10.57 -11.24
CA PHE A 28 -8.04 -9.99 -12.37
C PHE A 28 -9.37 -10.67 -12.58
N TYR A 29 -10.38 -9.86 -12.85
CA TYR A 29 -11.58 -10.30 -13.55
C TYR A 29 -11.45 -9.89 -15.00
N GLY A 30 -11.86 -10.75 -15.89
CA GLY A 30 -11.99 -10.44 -17.31
C GLY A 30 -12.91 -9.25 -17.53
N GLU A 31 -12.88 -8.66 -18.71
CA GLU A 31 -13.71 -7.53 -19.11
C GLU A 31 -15.20 -7.79 -18.79
N ASN A 32 -15.91 -6.75 -18.32
CA ASN A 32 -17.35 -6.72 -18.07
C ASN A 32 -17.89 -7.43 -16.80
N TYR A 33 -17.10 -7.66 -15.79
CA TYR A 33 -17.63 -8.21 -14.55
C TYR A 33 -18.47 -7.22 -13.74
N TRP A 34 -18.19 -5.91 -13.84
CA TRP A 34 -19.02 -4.87 -13.27
C TRP A 34 -18.78 -3.53 -13.99
N THR A 35 -19.72 -2.58 -13.80
CA THR A 35 -19.63 -1.24 -14.40
C THR A 35 -18.73 -0.35 -13.54
N PRO A 36 -17.57 0.08 -14.02
CA PRO A 36 -16.63 0.91 -13.24
C PRO A 36 -17.19 2.29 -12.91
N ASP A 37 -18.01 2.89 -13.78
CA ASP A 37 -18.56 4.24 -13.61
C ASP A 37 -19.45 4.42 -12.37
N THR A 38 -19.88 3.35 -11.76
CA THR A 38 -20.75 3.41 -10.56
C THR A 38 -20.12 2.68 -9.37
N LEU A 39 -19.29 1.68 -9.63
CA LEU A 39 -18.75 0.79 -8.62
C LEU A 39 -17.25 0.98 -8.39
N GLY A 40 -16.58 1.67 -9.31
CA GLY A 40 -15.12 1.81 -9.27
C GLY A 40 -14.37 0.58 -9.78
N ASN A 41 -13.05 0.61 -9.69
CA ASN A 41 -12.18 -0.38 -10.30
C ASN A 41 -11.77 -1.52 -9.36
N HIS A 42 -12.13 -1.44 -8.07
CA HIS A 42 -11.70 -2.39 -7.05
C HIS A 42 -12.85 -2.81 -6.15
N ARG A 43 -12.80 -4.05 -5.69
CA ARG A 43 -13.69 -4.56 -4.66
C ARG A 43 -12.97 -5.55 -3.74
N ALA A 44 -13.45 -5.67 -2.51
CA ALA A 44 -13.13 -6.77 -1.62
C ALA A 44 -14.22 -7.83 -1.73
N VAL A 45 -13.84 -9.09 -1.74
CA VAL A 45 -14.76 -10.23 -1.66
C VAL A 45 -14.74 -10.74 -0.23
N VAL A 46 -15.89 -10.70 0.43
CA VAL A 46 -16.06 -11.26 1.78
C VAL A 46 -17.06 -12.41 1.75
N SER A 47 -16.87 -13.42 2.58
CA SER A 47 -17.69 -14.63 2.60
C SER A 47 -18.42 -14.78 3.93
N MET A 48 -19.68 -15.19 3.85
CA MET A 48 -20.53 -15.54 4.98
C MET A 48 -20.83 -17.04 4.99
N ASN A 49 -20.53 -17.72 6.09
CA ASN A 49 -20.86 -19.14 6.25
C ASN A 49 -22.26 -19.36 6.82
N THR A 50 -22.80 -18.36 7.50
CA THR A 50 -24.15 -18.37 8.07
C THR A 50 -24.85 -17.05 7.79
N PRO A 51 -26.18 -17.04 7.52
CA PRO A 51 -26.93 -15.80 7.43
C PRO A 51 -26.88 -15.03 8.76
N ALA A 52 -26.91 -13.71 8.68
CA ALA A 52 -26.90 -12.86 9.86
C ALA A 52 -27.56 -11.51 9.58
N THR A 53 -28.40 -11.03 10.49
CA THR A 53 -28.97 -9.67 10.43
C THR A 53 -27.88 -8.61 10.56
N VAL A 54 -26.80 -8.90 11.32
CA VAL A 54 -25.64 -8.03 11.44
C VAL A 54 -24.38 -8.85 11.21
N ALA A 55 -23.81 -8.72 10.03
CA ALA A 55 -22.49 -9.21 9.68
C ALA A 55 -21.48 -8.06 9.81
N GLU A 56 -20.20 -8.36 10.12
CA GLU A 56 -19.12 -7.37 10.13
C GLU A 56 -17.92 -7.90 9.34
N ALA A 57 -17.49 -7.12 8.37
CA ALA A 57 -16.27 -7.34 7.63
C ALA A 57 -15.16 -6.41 8.12
N TYR A 58 -13.97 -6.96 8.32
CA TYR A 58 -12.72 -6.22 8.47
C TYR A 58 -11.92 -6.37 7.17
N ILE A 59 -11.62 -5.23 6.52
CA ILE A 59 -11.01 -5.20 5.19
C ILE A 59 -9.74 -4.35 5.24
N PRO A 60 -8.53 -4.93 5.34
CA PRO A 60 -7.26 -4.21 5.38
C PRO A 60 -6.82 -3.77 3.98
N TRP A 61 -7.50 -2.81 3.42
CA TRP A 61 -7.33 -2.35 2.04
C TRP A 61 -6.07 -1.51 1.76
N ARG A 62 -5.40 -0.99 2.78
CA ARG A 62 -4.10 -0.28 2.66
C ARG A 62 -4.06 0.72 1.50
N ARG A 63 -5.05 1.58 1.44
CA ARG A 63 -5.27 2.51 0.32
C ARG A 63 -4.56 3.84 0.51
N ARG A 64 -3.92 4.33 -0.56
CA ARG A 64 -3.17 5.59 -0.52
C ARG A 64 -4.03 6.85 -0.62
N ASP A 65 -5.28 6.73 -1.07
CA ASP A 65 -6.13 7.88 -1.31
C ASP A 65 -6.49 8.62 -0.02
N ALA A 66 -6.59 9.93 -0.12
CA ALA A 66 -6.97 10.78 1.01
C ALA A 66 -8.47 10.65 1.33
N ASN A 67 -8.81 10.85 2.60
CA ASN A 67 -10.18 10.94 3.10
C ASN A 67 -11.08 9.76 2.69
N PRO A 68 -10.67 8.50 2.94
CA PRO A 68 -11.46 7.33 2.57
C PRO A 68 -12.83 7.29 3.25
N GLU A 69 -12.96 7.90 4.43
CA GLU A 69 -14.22 8.04 5.18
C GLU A 69 -15.27 8.91 4.46
N GLN A 70 -14.85 9.73 3.51
CA GLN A 70 -15.74 10.56 2.69
C GLN A 70 -16.18 9.86 1.40
N LYS A 71 -15.66 8.68 1.12
CA LYS A 71 -15.95 7.91 -0.08
C LYS A 71 -16.99 6.83 0.20
N GLY A 72 -17.78 6.51 -0.81
CA GLY A 72 -18.90 5.57 -0.67
C GLY A 72 -18.46 4.14 -0.45
N ILE A 73 -19.34 3.38 0.22
CA ILE A 73 -19.25 1.92 0.32
C ILE A 73 -20.52 1.34 -0.26
N ILE A 74 -20.39 0.39 -1.19
CA ILE A 74 -21.49 -0.35 -1.78
C ILE A 74 -21.27 -1.84 -1.52
N VAL A 75 -22.25 -2.51 -0.98
CA VAL A 75 -22.23 -3.96 -0.75
C VAL A 75 -23.24 -4.63 -1.68
N ILE A 76 -22.81 -5.68 -2.37
CA ILE A 76 -23.65 -6.45 -3.29
C ILE A 76 -23.59 -7.92 -2.90
N ASN A 77 -24.74 -8.57 -2.76
CA ASN A 77 -24.80 -10.02 -2.63
C ASN A 77 -24.40 -10.66 -3.96
N ALA A 78 -23.31 -11.44 -3.96
CA ALA A 78 -22.71 -11.98 -5.18
C ALA A 78 -23.61 -12.99 -5.92
N SER A 79 -24.47 -13.72 -5.20
CA SER A 79 -25.34 -14.74 -5.79
C SER A 79 -26.58 -14.16 -6.47
N THR A 80 -27.08 -13.03 -5.96
CA THR A 80 -28.31 -12.40 -6.47
C THR A 80 -28.05 -11.15 -7.31
N GLY A 81 -26.83 -10.56 -7.23
CA GLY A 81 -26.50 -9.28 -7.85
C GLY A 81 -27.20 -8.08 -7.19
N LYS A 82 -27.93 -8.27 -6.10
CA LYS A 82 -28.69 -7.20 -5.45
C LYS A 82 -27.81 -6.40 -4.51
N VAL A 83 -28.00 -5.08 -4.53
CA VAL A 83 -27.40 -4.17 -3.56
C VAL A 83 -27.98 -4.46 -2.18
N VAL A 84 -27.15 -4.46 -1.16
CA VAL A 84 -27.54 -4.51 0.24
C VAL A 84 -27.78 -3.08 0.71
N ASP A 85 -28.99 -2.73 1.06
CA ASP A 85 -29.34 -1.38 1.53
C ASP A 85 -28.88 -1.14 2.97
N ASN A 86 -28.94 -2.16 3.81
CA ASN A 86 -28.52 -2.12 5.21
C ASN A 86 -27.00 -2.25 5.31
N VAL A 87 -26.30 -1.12 5.22
CA VAL A 87 -24.84 -1.03 5.34
C VAL A 87 -24.48 0.11 6.29
N LEU A 88 -23.61 -0.16 7.24
CA LEU A 88 -23.08 0.82 8.20
C LEU A 88 -21.54 0.77 8.20
N PRO A 89 -20.86 1.78 7.65
CA PRO A 89 -19.43 1.97 7.88
C PRO A 89 -19.18 2.29 9.35
N VAL A 90 -18.53 1.37 10.08
CA VAL A 90 -18.26 1.53 11.52
C VAL A 90 -16.97 2.31 11.73
N GLU A 91 -15.96 1.97 10.94
CA GLU A 91 -14.66 2.64 10.96
C GLU A 91 -14.02 2.55 9.58
N ILE A 92 -13.69 3.68 9.01
CA ILE A 92 -13.08 3.80 7.70
C ILE A 92 -11.84 4.66 7.83
N ASN A 93 -10.70 4.09 7.52
CA ASN A 93 -9.42 4.81 7.46
C ASN A 93 -8.59 4.30 6.29
N ARG A 94 -7.38 4.82 6.11
CA ARG A 94 -6.51 4.43 4.99
C ARG A 94 -5.96 3.01 5.11
N GLU A 95 -5.83 2.49 6.32
CA GLU A 95 -5.28 1.16 6.55
C GLU A 95 -6.35 0.08 6.38
N TYR A 96 -7.55 0.31 6.90
CA TYR A 96 -8.64 -0.67 6.85
C TYR A 96 -10.03 -0.03 6.86
N GLY A 97 -11.02 -0.85 6.52
CA GLY A 97 -12.44 -0.60 6.75
C GLY A 97 -13.07 -1.66 7.62
N ARG A 98 -13.86 -1.23 8.59
CA ARG A 98 -14.75 -2.09 9.37
C ARG A 98 -16.18 -1.72 9.05
N ILE A 99 -16.89 -2.65 8.42
CA ILE A 99 -18.18 -2.40 7.80
C ILE A 99 -19.17 -3.44 8.31
N ARG A 100 -20.33 -2.98 8.82
CA ARG A 100 -21.46 -3.85 9.14
C ARG A 100 -22.46 -3.83 8.00
N PHE A 101 -23.07 -4.97 7.73
CA PHE A 101 -24.08 -5.10 6.69
C PHE A 101 -25.06 -6.24 7.00
N ASP A 102 -26.22 -6.19 6.36
CA ASP A 102 -27.24 -7.22 6.49
C ASP A 102 -26.93 -8.38 5.53
N ALA A 103 -26.65 -9.54 6.09
CA ALA A 103 -26.41 -10.78 5.37
C ALA A 103 -27.52 -11.84 5.64
N SER A 104 -28.71 -11.41 6.06
CA SER A 104 -29.85 -12.31 6.35
C SER A 104 -30.36 -13.04 5.12
N THR A 105 -30.11 -12.50 3.92
CA THR A 105 -30.56 -13.07 2.65
C THR A 105 -29.82 -14.34 2.23
N GLY A 106 -28.70 -14.69 2.89
CA GLY A 106 -28.04 -15.96 2.58
C GLY A 106 -26.55 -16.02 2.92
N THR A 107 -26.03 -17.22 2.74
CA THR A 107 -24.60 -17.53 2.81
C THR A 107 -23.92 -17.23 1.47
N GLY A 108 -22.58 -17.28 1.46
CA GLY A 108 -21.78 -17.07 0.25
C GLY A 108 -21.07 -15.74 0.22
N ASN A 109 -20.71 -15.31 -0.97
CA ASN A 109 -19.88 -14.12 -1.15
C ASN A 109 -20.71 -12.84 -1.23
N TYR A 110 -20.11 -11.77 -0.69
CA TYR A 110 -20.55 -10.39 -0.85
C TYR A 110 -19.42 -9.57 -1.41
N TYR A 111 -19.74 -8.71 -2.36
CA TYR A 111 -18.79 -7.78 -2.97
C TYR A 111 -18.86 -6.43 -2.26
N VAL A 112 -17.74 -5.96 -1.76
CA VAL A 112 -17.63 -4.65 -1.10
C VAL A 112 -16.83 -3.72 -2.00
N TYR A 113 -17.52 -2.79 -2.65
CA TYR A 113 -16.92 -1.74 -3.46
C TYR A 113 -16.65 -0.54 -2.55
N TYR A 114 -15.39 -0.16 -2.42
CA TYR A 114 -14.95 0.85 -1.45
C TYR A 114 -14.39 2.12 -2.08
N LEU A 115 -14.46 2.23 -3.40
CA LEU A 115 -14.01 3.40 -4.15
C LEU A 115 -14.92 3.68 -5.36
N PRO A 116 -16.27 3.69 -5.19
CA PRO A 116 -17.17 3.99 -6.29
C PRO A 116 -16.94 5.42 -6.77
N TYR A 117 -16.91 5.60 -8.10
CA TYR A 117 -16.69 6.91 -8.70
C TYR A 117 -17.57 7.11 -9.93
N HIS A 118 -17.67 8.37 -10.36
CA HIS A 118 -18.15 8.77 -11.68
C HIS A 118 -17.09 9.60 -12.38
N THR A 119 -16.99 9.42 -13.69
CA THR A 119 -16.17 10.28 -14.53
C THR A 119 -17.05 11.32 -15.22
N SER A 120 -16.56 12.55 -15.32
CA SER A 120 -17.21 13.64 -16.03
C SER A 120 -16.19 14.44 -16.83
N GLY A 121 -16.62 15.03 -17.92
CA GLY A 121 -15.77 15.84 -18.81
C GLY A 121 -15.36 15.12 -20.09
N GLY A 122 -14.58 15.82 -20.91
CA GLY A 122 -14.14 15.37 -22.23
C GLY A 122 -12.78 14.63 -22.20
N PRO A 123 -11.80 15.03 -23.06
CA PRO A 123 -10.51 14.34 -23.19
C PRO A 123 -9.68 14.26 -21.89
N TYR A 124 -9.97 15.11 -20.92
CA TYR A 124 -9.36 15.10 -19.58
C TYR A 124 -10.44 14.86 -18.51
N PRO A 125 -10.92 13.61 -18.34
CA PRO A 125 -12.02 13.31 -17.44
C PRO A 125 -11.66 13.59 -15.99
N LYS A 126 -12.60 14.17 -15.25
CA LYS A 126 -12.49 14.34 -13.80
C LYS A 126 -13.17 13.18 -13.10
N VAL A 127 -12.49 12.60 -12.12
CA VAL A 127 -13.04 11.56 -11.25
C VAL A 127 -13.72 12.23 -10.06
N ASN A 128 -14.99 11.90 -9.85
CA ASN A 128 -15.79 12.36 -8.72
C ASN A 128 -16.17 11.15 -7.86
N TYR A 129 -16.00 11.27 -6.54
CA TYR A 129 -16.38 10.23 -5.58
C TYR A 129 -17.69 10.63 -4.89
N PRO A 130 -18.86 10.21 -5.43
CA PRO A 130 -20.13 10.61 -4.86
C PRO A 130 -20.34 9.97 -3.51
N LYS A 131 -20.86 10.74 -2.56
CA LYS A 131 -21.35 10.18 -1.30
C LYS A 131 -22.53 9.26 -1.60
N GLN A 132 -22.47 8.02 -1.12
CA GLN A 132 -23.57 7.09 -1.29
C GLN A 132 -24.75 7.52 -0.42
N PRO A 133 -26.00 7.40 -0.92
CA PRO A 133 -27.17 7.65 -0.10
C PRO A 133 -27.25 6.63 1.04
N ASP A 134 -27.60 7.09 2.21
CA ASP A 134 -27.88 6.25 3.35
C ASP A 134 -29.26 5.59 3.16
N ARG A 135 -29.28 4.31 2.78
CA ARG A 135 -30.47 3.52 2.52
C ARG A 135 -30.82 2.58 3.67
N ALA A 136 -29.96 2.52 4.69
CA ALA A 136 -30.17 1.56 5.76
C ALA A 136 -31.41 1.89 6.60
N ASP A 137 -32.19 0.87 6.87
CA ASP A 137 -33.40 0.94 7.69
C ASP A 137 -33.09 1.40 9.11
N ALA A 138 -33.95 2.25 9.68
CA ALA A 138 -33.74 2.82 11.00
C ALA A 138 -33.77 1.77 12.13
N GLN A 139 -34.63 0.75 12.02
CA GLN A 139 -34.69 -0.34 13.01
C GLN A 139 -33.46 -1.22 12.90
N TRP A 140 -33.02 -1.53 11.68
CA TRP A 140 -31.77 -2.26 11.47
C TRP A 140 -30.56 -1.49 12.04
N LYS A 141 -30.47 -0.18 11.84
CA LYS A 141 -29.43 0.67 12.44
C LYS A 141 -29.42 0.59 13.96
N ALA A 142 -30.60 0.61 14.57
CA ALA A 142 -30.73 0.48 16.02
C ALA A 142 -30.20 -0.87 16.52
N ILE A 143 -30.59 -1.97 15.84
CA ILE A 143 -30.07 -3.33 16.11
C ILE A 143 -28.56 -3.36 15.91
N CYS A 144 -28.08 -2.86 14.78
CA CYS A 144 -26.68 -2.83 14.43
C CYS A 144 -25.83 -2.06 15.49
N SER A 145 -26.31 -0.91 15.94
CA SER A 145 -25.62 -0.08 16.95
C SER A 145 -25.64 -0.71 18.33
N SER A 146 -26.72 -1.41 18.72
CA SER A 146 -26.85 -2.09 20.00
C SER A 146 -26.15 -3.45 20.05
N THR A 147 -25.79 -4.04 18.90
CA THR A 147 -25.11 -5.34 18.83
C THR A 147 -23.63 -5.20 19.19
N PRO A 148 -23.17 -5.76 20.34
CA PRO A 148 -21.76 -5.71 20.71
C PRO A 148 -20.87 -6.37 19.65
N GLY A 149 -19.66 -5.85 19.47
CA GLY A 149 -18.70 -6.40 18.51
C GLY A 149 -18.36 -7.88 18.70
N THR A 150 -18.52 -8.41 19.92
CA THR A 150 -18.34 -9.83 20.25
C THR A 150 -19.50 -10.72 19.79
N LYS A 151 -20.65 -10.13 19.47
CA LYS A 151 -21.88 -10.87 19.04
C LYS A 151 -22.18 -10.73 17.57
N VAL A 152 -21.43 -9.94 16.80
CA VAL A 152 -21.61 -9.83 15.37
C VAL A 152 -21.03 -11.07 14.67
N THR A 153 -21.70 -11.53 13.62
CA THR A 153 -21.17 -12.59 12.76
C THR A 153 -20.07 -12.03 11.88
N ARG A 154 -18.90 -12.65 11.91
CA ARG A 154 -17.74 -12.18 11.13
C ARG A 154 -17.82 -12.66 9.69
N ALA A 155 -17.79 -11.73 8.76
CA ALA A 155 -17.54 -12.03 7.36
C ALA A 155 -16.03 -12.21 7.15
N LYS A 156 -15.63 -13.27 6.48
CA LYS A 156 -14.22 -13.57 6.18
C LYS A 156 -13.84 -12.86 4.89
N LEU A 157 -12.78 -12.04 4.92
CA LEU A 157 -12.16 -11.55 3.70
C LEU A 157 -11.56 -12.73 2.92
N VAL A 158 -11.92 -12.86 1.65
CA VAL A 158 -11.46 -13.92 0.75
C VAL A 158 -10.31 -13.40 -0.11
N ARG A 159 -10.52 -12.26 -0.77
CA ARG A 159 -9.55 -11.65 -1.68
C ARG A 159 -9.95 -10.23 -2.06
N PHE A 160 -9.02 -9.52 -2.66
CA PHE A 160 -9.30 -8.29 -3.40
C PHE A 160 -9.35 -8.56 -4.89
N GLU A 161 -10.13 -7.79 -5.59
CA GLU A 161 -10.31 -7.90 -7.03
C GLU A 161 -10.22 -6.54 -7.69
N SER A 162 -9.59 -6.51 -8.87
CA SER A 162 -9.55 -5.35 -9.75
C SER A 162 -10.26 -5.64 -11.06
N LEU A 163 -10.78 -4.60 -11.72
CA LEU A 163 -11.52 -4.72 -12.97
C LEU A 163 -10.68 -5.30 -14.12
N GLY A 164 -9.36 -5.08 -14.09
CA GLY A 164 -8.43 -5.60 -15.09
C GLY A 164 -6.98 -5.35 -14.68
N SER A 165 -6.03 -5.80 -15.51
CA SER A 165 -4.59 -5.70 -15.25
C SER A 165 -4.12 -4.25 -15.05
N PHE A 166 -4.67 -3.32 -15.81
CA PHE A 166 -4.36 -1.89 -15.69
C PHE A 166 -4.73 -1.32 -14.32
N ASN A 167 -5.77 -1.86 -13.69
CA ASN A 167 -6.27 -1.43 -12.38
C ASN A 167 -5.76 -2.31 -11.24
N SER A 168 -4.79 -3.21 -11.50
CA SER A 168 -4.23 -4.05 -10.44
C SER A 168 -3.54 -3.22 -9.36
N PHE A 169 -3.51 -3.79 -8.16
CA PHE A 169 -2.80 -3.15 -7.05
C PHE A 169 -1.30 -3.14 -7.33
N TYR A 170 -0.75 -1.96 -7.42
CA TYR A 170 0.69 -1.80 -7.60
C TYR A 170 1.39 -1.83 -6.24
N PRO A 171 2.40 -2.69 -6.02
CA PRO A 171 3.01 -2.86 -4.69
C PRO A 171 3.51 -1.58 -4.04
N MET A 172 3.97 -0.61 -4.85
CA MET A 172 4.45 0.70 -4.37
C MET A 172 3.32 1.70 -4.06
N GLU A 173 2.07 1.28 -4.17
CA GLU A 173 0.88 2.09 -3.84
C GLU A 173 0.04 1.49 -2.71
N ILE A 174 0.46 0.35 -2.16
CA ILE A 174 -0.11 -0.30 -0.98
C ILE A 174 0.62 0.29 0.23
N ILE A 175 -0.08 1.07 1.07
CA ILE A 175 0.57 1.76 2.18
C ILE A 175 0.99 0.81 3.30
N ALA A 176 2.11 1.13 3.95
CA ALA A 176 2.45 0.57 5.25
C ALA A 176 1.54 1.14 6.34
N THR A 177 1.17 0.31 7.32
CA THR A 177 0.42 0.78 8.49
C THR A 177 1.28 1.65 9.40
N ALA A 178 0.64 2.45 10.26
CA ALA A 178 1.34 3.25 11.26
C ALA A 178 2.21 2.36 12.18
N LYS A 179 1.69 1.19 12.54
CA LYS A 179 2.40 0.20 13.37
C LYS A 179 3.65 -0.34 12.68
N GLU A 180 3.59 -0.66 11.40
CA GLU A 180 4.73 -1.16 10.63
C GLU A 180 5.80 -0.06 10.46
N LYS A 181 5.38 1.17 10.14
CA LYS A 181 6.28 2.32 10.07
C LYS A 181 6.98 2.58 11.40
N GLN A 182 6.23 2.51 12.50
CA GLN A 182 6.77 2.67 13.84
C GLN A 182 7.81 1.57 14.16
N ALA A 183 7.48 0.30 13.90
CA ALA A 183 8.40 -0.81 14.14
C ALA A 183 9.71 -0.66 13.33
N LEU A 184 9.63 -0.25 12.07
CA LEU A 184 10.80 0.01 11.24
C LEU A 184 11.65 1.17 11.81
N ALA A 185 11.01 2.24 12.29
CA ALA A 185 11.69 3.38 12.90
C ALA A 185 12.38 3.00 14.22
N GLU A 186 11.72 2.22 15.07
CA GLU A 186 12.27 1.74 16.35
C GLU A 186 13.48 0.84 16.14
N ALA A 187 13.39 -0.11 15.21
CA ALA A 187 14.49 -1.01 14.85
C ALA A 187 15.72 -0.27 14.31
N ASN A 188 15.54 0.97 13.83
CA ASN A 188 16.62 1.82 13.29
C ASN A 188 16.80 3.12 14.09
N SER A 189 16.47 3.10 15.36
CA SER A 189 16.46 4.30 16.22
C SER A 189 17.82 5.01 16.37
N ASN A 190 18.91 4.36 16.03
CA ASN A 190 20.27 4.95 16.01
C ASN A 190 20.59 5.73 14.72
N LYS A 191 19.78 5.60 13.66
CA LYS A 191 20.00 6.27 12.36
C LYS A 191 19.23 7.60 12.30
N PRO A 192 19.75 8.64 11.62
CA PRO A 192 19.03 9.90 11.42
C PRO A 192 17.91 9.80 10.36
N PHE A 193 18.10 8.97 9.35
CA PHE A 193 17.16 8.65 8.27
C PHE A 193 17.43 7.23 7.78
N LEU A 194 16.58 6.69 6.94
CA LEU A 194 16.79 5.40 6.28
C LEU A 194 16.94 5.57 4.77
N LEU A 195 17.77 4.71 4.19
CA LEU A 195 17.83 4.48 2.75
C LEU A 195 17.17 3.14 2.46
N LEU A 196 16.20 3.15 1.57
CA LEU A 196 15.37 2.00 1.18
C LEU A 196 15.59 1.78 -0.33
N PRO A 197 16.51 0.87 -0.70
CA PRO A 197 16.80 0.60 -2.10
C PRO A 197 15.61 -0.03 -2.81
N GLU A 198 15.35 0.41 -4.04
CA GLU A 198 14.32 -0.17 -4.91
C GLU A 198 14.79 -0.31 -6.35
N ASP A 199 14.43 -1.42 -6.94
CA ASP A 199 14.64 -1.67 -8.37
C ASP A 199 13.74 -0.76 -9.21
N ARG A 200 14.17 -0.44 -10.43
CA ARG A 200 13.40 0.32 -11.42
C ARG A 200 12.00 -0.25 -11.71
N LYS A 201 11.79 -1.56 -11.49
CA LYS A 201 10.48 -2.22 -11.61
C LYS A 201 9.48 -1.74 -10.56
N PHE A 202 9.98 -1.18 -9.45
CA PHE A 202 9.19 -0.72 -8.31
C PHE A 202 9.45 0.76 -8.02
N PRO A 203 9.12 1.69 -8.96
CA PRO A 203 9.36 3.11 -8.74
C PRO A 203 8.58 3.63 -7.54
N ILE A 204 9.27 4.39 -6.69
CA ILE A 204 8.68 5.03 -5.51
C ILE A 204 7.68 6.09 -6.00
N ARG A 205 6.39 5.90 -5.71
CA ARG A 205 5.29 6.75 -6.17
C ARG A 205 4.63 7.54 -5.06
N MET A 206 4.86 7.16 -3.80
CA MET A 206 4.31 7.84 -2.63
C MET A 206 5.42 8.58 -1.91
N PHE A 207 5.26 9.90 -1.76
CA PHE A 207 6.24 10.74 -1.07
C PHE A 207 5.88 10.98 0.40
N ASP A 208 4.62 10.78 0.76
CA ASP A 208 4.10 11.00 2.12
C ASP A 208 3.87 9.69 2.90
N ASP A 209 4.09 8.54 2.24
CA ASP A 209 3.91 7.22 2.83
C ASP A 209 4.99 6.25 2.37
N LEU A 210 5.37 5.32 3.27
CA LEU A 210 6.06 4.11 2.87
C LEU A 210 5.06 3.11 2.27
N SER A 211 5.50 2.38 1.25
CA SER A 211 4.76 1.21 0.79
C SER A 211 4.96 0.02 1.75
N TYR A 212 4.00 -0.91 1.75
CA TYR A 212 4.14 -2.18 2.45
C TYR A 212 5.42 -2.93 2.03
N ARG A 213 5.73 -2.91 0.73
CA ARG A 213 6.95 -3.49 0.18
C ARG A 213 8.21 -2.95 0.86
N GLN A 214 8.32 -1.62 0.98
CA GLN A 214 9.48 -0.98 1.61
C GLN A 214 9.64 -1.36 3.09
N VAL A 215 8.56 -1.42 3.85
CA VAL A 215 8.65 -1.83 5.28
C VAL A 215 8.95 -3.31 5.44
N THR A 216 8.50 -4.16 4.51
CA THR A 216 8.77 -5.60 4.52
C THR A 216 10.22 -5.90 4.15
N GLN A 217 10.79 -5.20 3.16
CA GLN A 217 12.19 -5.33 2.79
C GLN A 217 13.13 -4.70 3.83
N GLY A 218 12.70 -3.61 4.44
CA GLY A 218 13.49 -2.88 5.41
C GLY A 218 14.70 -2.15 4.80
N ALA A 219 15.53 -1.57 5.66
CA ALA A 219 16.74 -0.85 5.26
C ALA A 219 17.94 -1.82 5.26
N THR A 220 18.10 -2.58 4.20
CA THR A 220 19.15 -3.60 4.07
C THR A 220 20.56 -3.02 3.97
N GLY A 221 20.70 -1.78 3.48
CA GLY A 221 22.02 -1.16 3.19
C GLY A 221 22.68 -1.71 1.92
N GLU A 222 22.03 -2.63 1.23
CA GLU A 222 22.52 -3.30 0.02
C GLU A 222 21.46 -3.23 -1.08
N PHE A 223 21.89 -3.26 -2.32
CA PHE A 223 21.03 -3.36 -3.48
C PHE A 223 21.52 -4.46 -4.40
N PHE A 224 20.61 -5.28 -4.88
CA PHE A 224 20.86 -6.31 -5.89
C PHE A 224 20.02 -6.02 -7.13
N GLY A 225 20.67 -5.90 -8.26
CA GLY A 225 20.02 -5.65 -9.54
C GLY A 225 20.71 -6.40 -10.66
N GLU A 226 20.01 -6.59 -11.75
CA GLU A 226 20.52 -7.23 -12.97
C GLU A 226 20.37 -6.24 -14.12
N ALA A 227 21.42 -6.11 -14.91
CA ALA A 227 21.49 -5.29 -16.11
C ALA A 227 21.98 -6.09 -17.29
N ASP A 228 21.51 -5.76 -18.48
CA ASP A 228 22.07 -6.29 -19.72
C ASP A 228 23.44 -5.66 -20.01
N LEU A 229 24.23 -6.32 -20.82
CA LEU A 229 25.52 -5.78 -21.26
C LEU A 229 25.33 -4.46 -22.01
N ASN A 230 26.05 -3.41 -21.59
CA ASN A 230 25.94 -2.05 -22.10
C ASN A 230 24.59 -1.37 -21.83
N GLU A 231 23.81 -1.87 -20.89
CA GLU A 231 22.62 -1.18 -20.42
C GLU A 231 23.01 -0.04 -19.50
N TYR A 232 22.33 1.10 -19.62
CA TYR A 232 22.34 2.14 -18.59
C TYR A 232 21.31 1.79 -17.51
N TYR A 233 21.78 1.23 -16.41
CA TYR A 233 20.90 0.72 -15.36
C TYR A 233 20.50 1.85 -14.41
N VAL A 234 19.23 1.84 -13.96
CA VAL A 234 18.70 2.83 -13.03
C VAL A 234 18.08 2.13 -11.83
N LEU A 235 18.42 2.60 -10.62
CA LEU A 235 17.82 2.19 -9.37
C LEU A 235 17.36 3.42 -8.56
N GLN A 236 16.64 3.18 -7.49
CA GLN A 236 16.22 4.23 -6.58
C GLN A 236 16.66 3.94 -5.16
N LEU A 237 17.03 5.00 -4.43
CA LEU A 237 17.20 4.98 -2.99
C LEU A 237 16.11 5.86 -2.39
N GLY A 238 15.13 5.25 -1.71
CA GLY A 238 14.11 5.98 -0.96
C GLY A 238 14.70 6.53 0.34
N LEU A 239 15.01 7.82 0.41
CA LEU A 239 15.43 8.45 1.65
C LEU A 239 14.20 8.76 2.50
N TRP A 240 14.01 8.01 3.59
CA TRP A 240 12.93 8.24 4.54
C TRP A 240 13.40 9.05 5.76
N ALA A 241 12.91 10.29 5.87
CA ALA A 241 13.23 11.22 6.93
C ALA A 241 12.35 10.99 8.17
N PHE A 242 12.43 9.83 8.83
CA PHE A 242 11.48 9.41 9.85
C PHE A 242 11.58 10.19 11.17
N LYS A 243 12.75 10.69 11.54
CA LYS A 243 12.94 11.43 12.81
C LYS A 243 12.78 12.94 12.66
N ASN A 244 13.57 13.50 11.78
CA ASN A 244 13.71 14.94 11.56
C ASN A 244 13.76 15.21 10.05
N PRO A 245 13.48 16.43 9.60
CA PRO A 245 13.77 16.82 8.23
C PRO A 245 15.25 16.61 7.89
N VAL A 246 15.53 16.26 6.65
CA VAL A 246 16.90 16.11 6.12
C VAL A 246 17.07 17.16 5.03
N ASN A 247 17.94 18.13 5.26
CA ASN A 247 18.17 19.24 4.34
C ASN A 247 19.53 19.12 3.67
N GLY A 248 19.65 19.62 2.45
CA GLY A 248 20.90 19.68 1.71
C GLY A 248 21.48 18.28 1.45
N VAL A 249 20.65 17.34 1.01
CA VAL A 249 21.08 15.96 0.70
C VAL A 249 22.20 15.99 -0.34
N LYS A 250 23.32 15.40 -0.01
CA LYS A 250 24.43 15.19 -0.94
C LYS A 250 24.62 13.70 -1.17
N VAL A 251 24.78 13.32 -2.43
CA VAL A 251 25.06 11.94 -2.83
C VAL A 251 26.49 11.90 -3.39
N THR A 252 27.29 10.99 -2.87
CA THR A 252 28.66 10.77 -3.35
C THR A 252 28.83 9.30 -3.68
N PHE A 253 29.60 9.03 -4.70
CA PHE A 253 29.84 7.69 -5.20
C PHE A 253 31.34 7.34 -5.10
N THR A 254 31.62 6.06 -5.14
CA THR A 254 32.95 5.50 -5.39
C THR A 254 32.87 4.55 -6.57
N ASP A 255 34.00 4.19 -7.12
CA ASP A 255 34.04 3.17 -8.17
C ASP A 255 33.39 1.87 -7.71
N LEU A 256 32.57 1.25 -8.57
CA LEU A 256 32.02 -0.08 -8.32
C LEU A 256 33.03 -1.11 -8.80
N LYS A 257 33.58 -1.88 -7.88
CA LYS A 257 34.60 -2.89 -8.16
C LYS A 257 34.01 -4.28 -8.13
N GLY A 258 34.14 -5.01 -9.23
CA GLY A 258 33.78 -6.41 -9.38
C GLY A 258 34.99 -7.30 -9.57
N LYS A 259 34.77 -8.61 -9.67
CA LYS A 259 35.82 -9.59 -9.89
C LYS A 259 36.52 -9.39 -11.25
N ASP A 260 35.73 -9.05 -12.27
CA ASP A 260 36.16 -9.04 -13.67
C ASP A 260 36.26 -7.61 -14.25
N GLY A 261 36.09 -6.57 -13.42
CA GLY A 261 36.13 -5.20 -13.89
C GLY A 261 35.70 -4.15 -12.88
N MET A 262 35.62 -2.93 -13.34
CA MET A 262 35.27 -1.76 -12.53
C MET A 262 34.38 -0.82 -13.35
N ILE A 263 33.35 -0.27 -12.71
CA ILE A 263 32.60 0.87 -13.23
C ILE A 263 33.13 2.12 -12.51
N PRO A 264 33.70 3.09 -13.22
CA PRO A 264 34.26 4.27 -12.59
C PRO A 264 33.16 5.18 -12.06
N VAL A 265 33.49 5.92 -11.01
CA VAL A 265 32.55 6.89 -10.38
C VAL A 265 31.99 7.91 -11.40
N SER A 266 32.74 8.25 -12.43
CA SER A 266 32.32 9.16 -13.50
C SER A 266 31.15 8.62 -14.35
N ALA A 267 30.87 7.33 -14.27
CA ALA A 267 29.73 6.70 -14.96
C ALA A 267 28.45 6.67 -14.08
N ILE A 268 28.52 7.14 -12.85
CA ILE A 268 27.41 7.08 -11.89
C ILE A 268 26.86 8.48 -11.65
N THR A 269 25.55 8.65 -11.76
CA THR A 269 24.87 9.94 -11.62
C THR A 269 23.66 9.84 -10.69
N CYS A 270 23.48 10.84 -9.83
CA CYS A 270 22.22 11.04 -9.11
C CYS A 270 21.38 12.13 -9.79
N PHE A 271 20.32 11.74 -10.49
CA PHE A 271 19.47 12.67 -11.26
C PHE A 271 18.73 13.71 -10.41
N ASN A 272 18.65 13.52 -9.10
CA ASN A 272 17.98 14.46 -8.21
C ASN A 272 18.91 15.60 -7.75
N THR A 273 20.23 15.41 -7.83
CA THR A 273 21.21 16.39 -7.33
C THR A 273 22.06 17.01 -8.41
N GLU A 274 22.03 16.44 -9.61
CA GLU A 274 22.79 16.91 -10.77
C GLU A 274 22.05 16.64 -12.09
N GLY A 275 22.41 17.35 -13.12
CA GLY A 275 21.83 17.22 -14.45
C GLY A 275 22.08 18.45 -15.31
N THR A 276 21.26 18.62 -16.34
CA THR A 276 21.28 19.78 -17.21
C THR A 276 19.88 20.39 -17.34
N ASP A 277 19.81 21.70 -17.51
CA ASP A 277 18.55 22.37 -17.84
C ASP A 277 18.15 22.13 -19.31
N TRP A 278 17.02 22.70 -19.70
CA TRP A 278 16.47 22.56 -21.06
C TRP A 278 17.33 23.14 -22.20
N ILE A 279 18.34 23.94 -21.87
CA ILE A 279 19.32 24.47 -22.85
C ILE A 279 20.72 23.89 -22.65
N GLY A 280 20.84 22.81 -21.86
CA GLY A 280 22.09 22.08 -21.68
C GLY A 280 23.06 22.64 -20.66
N ARG A 281 22.67 23.61 -19.82
CA ARG A 281 23.52 24.15 -18.77
C ARG A 281 23.52 23.25 -17.53
N PRO A 282 24.67 23.04 -16.85
CA PRO A 282 24.73 22.28 -15.61
C PRO A 282 23.74 22.81 -14.56
N MET A 283 23.09 21.89 -13.86
CA MET A 283 22.10 22.17 -12.85
C MET A 283 22.39 21.30 -11.63
N HIS A 284 22.34 21.90 -10.43
CA HIS A 284 22.56 21.21 -9.16
C HIS A 284 21.38 21.51 -8.21
N PRO A 285 20.25 20.79 -8.36
CA PRO A 285 19.10 20.98 -7.50
C PRO A 285 19.41 20.64 -6.04
N GLU A 286 18.91 21.46 -5.12
CA GLU A 286 18.97 21.16 -3.69
C GLU A 286 17.84 20.21 -3.32
N VAL A 287 18.14 19.11 -2.65
CA VAL A 287 17.18 18.14 -2.19
C VAL A 287 16.98 18.28 -0.69
N ASN A 288 15.74 18.63 -0.31
CA ASN A 288 15.29 18.75 1.07
C ASN A 288 14.11 17.81 1.32
N VAL A 289 14.17 17.02 2.39
CA VAL A 289 13.16 15.99 2.71
C VAL A 289 12.50 16.32 4.03
N GLY A 290 11.21 16.62 4.00
CA GLY A 290 10.44 16.91 5.21
C GLY A 290 10.31 15.68 6.12
N LYS A 291 10.11 15.92 7.42
CA LYS A 291 9.88 14.83 8.38
C LYS A 291 8.72 13.95 7.95
N GLY A 292 8.92 12.64 8.01
CA GLY A 292 7.94 11.59 7.64
C GLY A 292 7.90 11.31 6.14
N ARG A 293 8.51 12.15 5.29
CA ARG A 293 8.49 11.99 3.84
C ARG A 293 9.56 11.01 3.33
N VAL A 294 9.27 10.45 2.16
CA VAL A 294 10.17 9.60 1.39
C VAL A 294 10.57 10.34 0.12
N GLN A 295 11.87 10.54 -0.08
CA GLN A 295 12.42 11.14 -1.29
C GLN A 295 13.09 10.05 -2.12
N PRO A 296 12.61 9.72 -3.33
CA PRO A 296 13.36 8.86 -4.24
C PRO A 296 14.59 9.62 -4.76
N LEU A 297 15.75 9.02 -4.61
CA LEU A 297 16.99 9.44 -5.24
C LEU A 297 17.24 8.46 -6.39
N TRP A 298 17.19 8.95 -7.60
CA TRP A 298 17.39 8.14 -8.80
C TRP A 298 18.88 8.08 -9.15
N ILE A 299 19.41 6.88 -9.18
CA ILE A 299 20.83 6.61 -9.46
C ILE A 299 20.92 5.89 -10.80
N GLY A 300 21.66 6.45 -11.71
CA GLY A 300 22.00 5.84 -12.98
C GLY A 300 23.45 5.34 -13.01
N ILE A 301 23.68 4.21 -13.57
CA ILE A 301 24.98 3.52 -13.65
C ILE A 301 25.25 3.08 -15.07
#